data_a0cf3e38933cc77dbbbd2d5c276dd26c
#
_entry.id   a0cf3e38933cc77dbbbd2d5c276dd26c
#
_cell.length_a   1.000
_cell.length_b   1.000
_cell.length_c   1.000
_cell.angle_alpha   90.00
_cell.angle_beta   90.00
_cell.angle_gamma   90.00
#
_symmetry.space_group_name_H-M   'P 1'
#
loop_
_entity.id
_entity.type
_entity.pdbx_description
1 polymer ?
#
loop_
_entity_poly.entity_id
_entity_poly.type
_entity_poly.pdbx_seq_one_letter_code
_entity_poly.pdbx_strand_id
1 'polypeptide(L)'
;KKLKKNIIFNKDIKKIKKIKNKYQIDNKLFDFVINCTWQQSFKDKNFNLTYEHCLVSLYKPKVKNHSSYTIMDGPYYTLYQWGKNIFSLYSVKDSRVLSSKNYNLVNESLKKISSKKKVIIRDKISDGFIKFYPLFKKNFTFIKNLNSIRTIVKNKKDARVCIVKNNDNFINILSGKIDHIFFAYREVLKCLKIY
;
A
#
# COMPACT_ATOMS: atom_id res chain seq x y z
N LYS A 1 7.96 -5.02 23.92
CA LYS A 1 9.40 -4.69 24.16
C LYS A 1 10.39 -5.69 23.55
N LYS A 2 10.08 -7.02 23.48
CA LYS A 2 11.00 -8.07 22.95
C LYS A 2 11.30 -7.94 21.44
N LEU A 3 10.36 -7.46 20.61
CA LEU A 3 10.53 -7.38 19.14
C LEU A 3 11.48 -6.27 18.68
N LYS A 4 11.66 -5.18 19.44
CA LYS A 4 12.49 -4.03 19.02
C LYS A 4 13.95 -4.39 18.77
N LYS A 5 14.49 -5.42 19.46
CA LYS A 5 15.90 -5.84 19.30
C LYS A 5 16.19 -6.48 17.92
N ASN A 6 15.15 -6.97 17.24
CA ASN A 6 15.27 -7.69 15.97
C ASN A 6 14.84 -6.84 14.75
N ILE A 7 14.50 -5.56 14.97
CA ILE A 7 14.07 -4.65 13.90
C ILE A 7 15.21 -3.68 13.60
N ILE A 8 15.61 -3.65 12.34
CA ILE A 8 16.58 -2.67 11.82
C ILE A 8 15.80 -1.65 11.00
N PHE A 9 15.76 -0.41 11.50
CA PHE A 9 15.12 0.71 10.82
C PHE A 9 16.07 1.40 9.84
N ASN A 10 15.51 2.13 8.89
CA ASN A 10 16.23 2.96 7.92
C ASN A 10 17.26 2.17 7.09
N LYS A 11 17.02 0.87 6.90
CA LYS A 11 17.89 0.02 6.11
C LYS A 11 17.18 -0.40 4.81
N ASP A 12 17.73 0.05 3.70
CA ASP A 12 17.26 -0.32 2.36
C ASP A 12 18.08 -1.51 1.85
N ILE A 13 17.42 -2.66 1.68
CA ILE A 13 18.05 -3.86 1.13
C ILE A 13 18.08 -3.75 -0.40
N LYS A 14 19.26 -3.54 -0.95
CA LYS A 14 19.47 -3.39 -2.41
C LYS A 14 19.62 -4.72 -3.14
N LYS A 15 20.19 -5.73 -2.47
CA LYS A 15 20.54 -7.00 -3.11
C LYS A 15 20.38 -8.16 -2.13
N ILE A 16 19.84 -9.25 -2.66
CA ILE A 16 19.78 -10.55 -2.00
C ILE A 16 20.45 -11.55 -2.94
N LYS A 17 21.42 -12.30 -2.45
CA LYS A 17 22.12 -13.35 -3.21
C LYS A 17 21.72 -14.72 -2.67
N LYS A 18 21.40 -15.67 -3.54
CA LYS A 18 21.26 -17.07 -3.17
C LYS A 18 22.63 -17.72 -3.15
N ILE A 19 23.01 -18.35 -2.03
CA ILE A 19 24.27 -19.08 -1.83
C ILE A 19 23.90 -20.48 -1.36
N LYS A 20 24.01 -21.47 -2.23
CA LYS A 20 23.51 -22.84 -1.97
C LYS A 20 22.05 -22.80 -1.51
N ASN A 21 21.76 -23.28 -0.31
CA ASN A 21 20.41 -23.33 0.28
C ASN A 21 20.09 -22.13 1.19
N LYS A 22 20.92 -21.08 1.19
CA LYS A 22 20.76 -19.89 2.04
C LYS A 22 20.71 -18.61 1.21
N TYR A 23 20.28 -17.54 1.83
CA TYR A 23 20.25 -16.20 1.25
C TYR A 23 21.20 -15.27 1.98
N GLN A 24 22.08 -14.62 1.24
CA GLN A 24 22.94 -13.58 1.77
C GLN A 24 22.29 -12.22 1.61
N ILE A 25 22.14 -11.51 2.74
CA ILE A 25 21.74 -10.11 2.81
C ILE A 25 22.88 -9.38 3.52
N ASP A 26 23.54 -8.46 2.83
CA ASP A 26 24.82 -7.89 3.23
C ASP A 26 25.84 -9.02 3.51
N ASN A 27 26.38 -9.08 4.74
CA ASN A 27 27.36 -10.10 5.14
C ASN A 27 26.74 -11.22 5.99
N LYS A 28 25.40 -11.31 6.08
CA LYS A 28 24.71 -12.32 6.89
C LYS A 28 24.02 -13.35 6.02
N LEU A 29 24.02 -14.60 6.46
CA LEU A 29 23.33 -15.72 5.82
C LEU A 29 22.03 -16.04 6.58
N PHE A 30 20.98 -16.28 5.80
CA PHE A 30 19.64 -16.61 6.30
C PHE A 30 19.13 -17.87 5.60
N ASP A 31 18.50 -18.75 6.36
CA ASP A 31 17.88 -19.98 5.82
C ASP A 31 16.60 -19.66 5.05
N PHE A 32 15.88 -18.62 5.48
CA PHE A 32 14.64 -18.15 4.86
C PHE A 32 14.66 -16.63 4.70
N VAL A 33 14.02 -16.16 3.65
CA VAL A 33 13.71 -14.73 3.44
C VAL A 33 12.21 -14.58 3.22
N ILE A 34 11.58 -13.70 3.99
CA ILE A 34 10.15 -13.36 3.82
C ILE A 34 10.05 -11.97 3.23
N ASN A 35 9.64 -11.90 1.98
CA ASN A 35 9.48 -10.65 1.24
C ASN A 35 8.08 -10.06 1.46
N CYS A 36 8.02 -9.03 2.33
CA CYS A 36 6.81 -8.25 2.61
C CYS A 36 6.84 -6.86 1.95
N THR A 37 7.68 -6.63 0.94
CA THR A 37 7.84 -5.31 0.28
C THR A 37 6.74 -5.00 -0.72
N TRP A 38 5.65 -5.74 -0.71
CA TRP A 38 4.53 -5.60 -1.64
C TRP A 38 4.95 -5.69 -3.10
N GLN A 39 5.95 -6.51 -3.37
CA GLN A 39 6.56 -6.74 -4.69
C GLN A 39 7.15 -5.46 -5.32
N GLN A 40 7.53 -4.47 -4.52
CA GLN A 40 8.13 -3.22 -5.02
C GLN A 40 9.65 -3.34 -5.14
N SER A 41 10.32 -3.95 -4.17
CA SER A 41 11.79 -4.11 -4.17
C SER A 41 12.24 -5.42 -4.80
N PHE A 42 11.67 -6.55 -4.39
CA PHE A 42 12.03 -7.89 -4.90
C PHE A 42 10.81 -8.52 -5.56
N LYS A 43 10.77 -8.43 -6.89
CA LYS A 43 9.61 -8.85 -7.70
C LYS A 43 9.68 -10.32 -8.05
N ASP A 44 8.61 -11.05 -7.84
CA ASP A 44 8.43 -12.37 -8.44
C ASP A 44 7.88 -12.19 -9.87
N LYS A 45 8.62 -12.69 -10.85
CA LYS A 45 8.29 -12.59 -12.28
C LYS A 45 6.97 -13.31 -12.65
N ASN A 46 6.53 -14.23 -11.80
CA ASN A 46 5.31 -15.00 -12.04
C ASN A 46 4.03 -14.25 -11.65
N PHE A 47 4.13 -13.05 -11.07
CA PHE A 47 2.97 -12.23 -10.76
C PHE A 47 2.67 -11.25 -11.91
N ASN A 48 1.44 -11.28 -12.40
CA ASN A 48 0.95 -10.27 -13.34
C ASN A 48 0.58 -8.99 -12.56
N LEU A 49 1.60 -8.16 -12.31
CA LEU A 49 1.48 -6.97 -11.48
C LEU A 49 1.18 -5.72 -12.29
N THR A 50 0.41 -4.85 -11.68
CA THR A 50 0.24 -3.45 -12.10
C THR A 50 0.52 -2.57 -10.89
N TYR A 51 1.29 -1.51 -11.10
CA TYR A 51 1.60 -0.51 -10.09
C TYR A 51 0.79 0.75 -10.37
N GLU A 52 0.23 1.34 -9.33
CA GLU A 52 -0.55 2.56 -9.45
C GLU A 52 0.02 3.64 -8.52
N HIS A 53 0.37 4.78 -9.09
CA HIS A 53 0.59 5.99 -8.31
C HIS A 53 -0.76 6.55 -7.90
N CYS A 54 -1.00 6.64 -6.61
CA CYS A 54 -2.22 7.16 -6.02
C CYS A 54 -1.94 8.37 -5.15
N LEU A 55 -2.87 9.33 -5.17
CA LEU A 55 -2.84 10.51 -4.33
C LEU A 55 -3.85 10.34 -3.19
N VAL A 56 -3.39 10.55 -1.96
CA VAL A 56 -4.22 10.55 -0.76
C VAL A 56 -4.19 11.95 -0.17
N SER A 57 -5.35 12.57 0.04
CA SER A 57 -5.44 13.92 0.60
C SER A 57 -5.69 13.86 2.10
N LEU A 58 -4.87 14.56 2.87
CA LEU A 58 -5.01 14.67 4.32
C LEU A 58 -5.76 15.95 4.70
N TYR A 59 -6.64 15.80 5.69
CA TYR A 59 -7.49 16.86 6.20
C TYR A 59 -7.47 16.88 7.73
N LYS A 60 -7.62 18.07 8.30
CA LYS A 60 -7.84 18.29 9.72
C LYS A 60 -9.31 18.61 9.97
N PRO A 61 -9.99 17.92 10.89
CA PRO A 61 -11.34 18.30 11.28
C PRO A 61 -11.33 19.63 12.05
N LYS A 62 -12.34 20.46 11.79
CA LYS A 62 -12.57 21.74 12.50
C LYS A 62 -13.36 21.55 13.79
N VAL A 63 -14.08 20.43 13.89
CA VAL A 63 -14.85 20.06 15.09
C VAL A 63 -14.32 18.73 15.64
N LYS A 64 -14.55 18.51 16.93
CA LYS A 64 -14.15 17.26 17.60
C LYS A 64 -15.11 16.11 17.23
N ASN A 65 -14.64 14.88 17.40
CA ASN A 65 -15.44 13.66 17.29
C ASN A 65 -16.06 13.40 15.90
N HIS A 66 -15.22 13.43 14.86
CA HIS A 66 -15.63 12.95 13.55
C HIS A 66 -15.49 11.41 13.43
N SER A 67 -16.49 10.80 12.81
CA SER A 67 -16.44 9.40 12.41
C SER A 67 -15.70 9.21 11.09
N SER A 68 -15.18 8.00 10.87
CA SER A 68 -14.71 7.55 9.56
C SER A 68 -15.92 7.15 8.71
N TYR A 69 -15.84 7.40 7.41
CA TYR A 69 -16.88 7.05 6.44
C TYR A 69 -16.29 6.22 5.31
N THR A 70 -16.99 5.18 4.94
CA THR A 70 -16.66 4.36 3.77
C THR A 70 -17.90 4.20 2.91
N ILE A 71 -17.83 4.66 1.66
CA ILE A 71 -18.89 4.51 0.67
C ILE A 71 -18.55 3.27 -0.16
N MET A 72 -19.30 2.19 0.03
CA MET A 72 -19.02 0.88 -0.57
C MET A 72 -19.68 0.71 -1.94
N ASP A 73 -20.83 1.34 -2.15
CA ASP A 73 -21.54 1.28 -3.42
C ASP A 73 -21.20 2.50 -4.29
N GLY A 74 -20.81 2.23 -5.54
CA GLY A 74 -20.48 3.26 -6.51
C GLY A 74 -19.00 3.67 -6.50
N PRO A 75 -18.67 4.97 -6.34
CA PRO A 75 -17.31 5.48 -6.59
C PRO A 75 -16.27 5.16 -5.50
N TYR A 76 -16.62 4.42 -4.46
CA TYR A 76 -15.72 3.97 -3.39
C TYR A 76 -14.88 5.10 -2.78
N TYR A 77 -15.52 5.98 -2.03
CA TYR A 77 -14.83 7.00 -1.23
C TYR A 77 -14.57 6.49 0.18
N THR A 78 -13.42 6.86 0.73
CA THR A 78 -13.11 6.67 2.15
C THR A 78 -12.62 7.96 2.75
N LEU A 79 -13.26 8.40 3.83
CA LEU A 79 -12.75 9.38 4.78
C LEU A 79 -12.37 8.62 6.04
N TYR A 80 -11.08 8.42 6.27
CA TYR A 80 -10.59 7.54 7.33
C TYR A 80 -9.64 8.27 8.28
N GLN A 81 -9.79 8.02 9.58
CA GLN A 81 -8.90 8.58 10.57
C GLN A 81 -7.48 8.04 10.38
N TRP A 82 -6.57 8.90 9.98
CA TRP A 82 -5.16 8.58 9.72
C TRP A 82 -4.31 8.60 10.99
N GLY A 83 -4.68 9.46 11.95
CA GLY A 83 -4.00 9.63 13.21
C GLY A 83 -4.76 10.59 14.11
N LYS A 84 -4.14 11.07 15.19
CA LYS A 84 -4.80 12.00 16.10
C LYS A 84 -5.18 13.29 15.35
N ASN A 85 -6.48 13.52 15.20
CA ASN A 85 -7.04 14.69 14.51
C ASN A 85 -6.58 14.88 13.04
N ILE A 86 -6.29 13.78 12.33
CA ILE A 86 -5.97 13.81 10.90
C ILE A 86 -6.80 12.72 10.21
N PHE A 87 -7.41 13.08 9.10
CA PHE A 87 -8.20 12.19 8.26
C PHE A 87 -7.61 12.12 6.85
N SER A 88 -7.64 10.96 6.25
CA SER A 88 -7.32 10.76 4.85
C SER A 88 -8.59 10.66 4.03
N LEU A 89 -8.69 11.42 2.94
CA LEU A 89 -9.74 11.26 1.94
C LEU A 89 -9.13 10.61 0.68
N TYR A 90 -9.76 9.54 0.24
CA TYR A 90 -9.32 8.74 -0.89
C TYR A 90 -10.52 8.28 -1.72
N SER A 91 -10.36 8.19 -3.04
CA SER A 91 -11.28 7.54 -3.98
C SER A 91 -10.54 6.49 -4.79
N VAL A 92 -11.08 5.29 -4.91
CA VAL A 92 -10.46 4.21 -5.69
C VAL A 92 -10.28 4.61 -7.15
N LYS A 93 -11.26 5.31 -7.71
CA LYS A 93 -11.26 5.74 -9.12
C LYS A 93 -10.43 6.99 -9.34
N ASP A 94 -10.67 8.04 -8.55
CA ASP A 94 -10.19 9.40 -8.85
C ASP A 94 -8.81 9.70 -8.27
N SER A 95 -8.34 8.92 -7.28
CA SER A 95 -7.01 9.09 -6.66
C SER A 95 -5.86 8.65 -7.55
N ARG A 96 -6.13 7.91 -8.62
CA ARG A 96 -5.10 7.34 -9.50
C ARG A 96 -4.50 8.40 -10.41
N VAL A 97 -3.19 8.59 -10.30
CA VAL A 97 -2.39 9.52 -11.13
C VAL A 97 -1.86 8.83 -12.38
N LEU A 98 -1.33 7.60 -12.20
CA LEU A 98 -0.72 6.78 -13.25
C LEU A 98 -0.87 5.31 -12.90
N SER A 99 -1.04 4.46 -13.91
CA SER A 99 -1.03 3.00 -13.77
C SER A 99 -0.12 2.39 -14.84
N SER A 100 0.79 1.50 -14.46
CA SER A 100 1.72 0.83 -15.37
C SER A 100 2.20 -0.51 -14.81
N LYS A 101 2.59 -1.43 -15.70
CA LYS A 101 3.35 -2.64 -15.33
C LYS A 101 4.81 -2.31 -14.98
N ASN A 102 5.32 -1.17 -15.42
CA ASN A 102 6.67 -0.72 -15.13
C ASN A 102 6.69 0.07 -13.81
N TYR A 103 7.25 -0.55 -12.76
CA TYR A 103 7.40 0.08 -11.45
C TYR A 103 8.22 1.37 -11.50
N ASN A 104 9.32 1.40 -12.26
CA ASN A 104 10.21 2.57 -12.30
C ASN A 104 9.48 3.80 -12.86
N LEU A 105 8.67 3.61 -13.93
CA LEU A 105 7.85 4.68 -14.48
C LEU A 105 6.85 5.23 -13.44
N VAL A 106 6.22 4.33 -12.67
CA VAL A 106 5.28 4.75 -11.62
C VAL A 106 6.00 5.43 -10.47
N ASN A 107 7.17 4.92 -10.06
CA ASN A 107 7.98 5.51 -8.99
C ASN A 107 8.50 6.90 -9.37
N GLU A 108 8.94 7.10 -10.61
CA GLU A 108 9.32 8.43 -11.12
C GLU A 108 8.16 9.42 -11.10
N SER A 109 6.94 8.97 -11.41
CA SER A 109 5.75 9.82 -11.42
C SER A 109 5.44 10.44 -10.05
N LEU A 110 5.87 9.80 -8.93
CA LEU A 110 5.75 10.37 -7.59
C LEU A 110 6.49 11.71 -7.47
N LYS A 111 7.66 11.82 -8.13
CA LYS A 111 8.52 13.01 -8.10
C LYS A 111 8.06 14.06 -9.13
N LYS A 112 7.52 13.60 -10.26
CA LYS A 112 7.18 14.47 -11.43
C LYS A 112 5.77 15.04 -11.40
N ILE A 113 4.89 14.62 -10.47
CA ILE A 113 3.52 15.15 -10.39
C ILE A 113 3.51 16.65 -10.03
N SER A 114 2.93 17.47 -10.90
CA SER A 114 2.84 18.91 -10.69
C SER A 114 1.86 19.27 -9.56
N SER A 115 2.08 20.42 -8.92
CA SER A 115 1.17 20.98 -7.91
C SER A 115 -0.24 21.19 -8.48
N LYS A 116 -0.34 21.67 -9.72
CA LYS A 116 -1.63 21.86 -10.42
C LYS A 116 -2.40 20.55 -10.54
N LYS A 117 -1.74 19.45 -10.95
CA LYS A 117 -2.39 18.13 -11.05
C LYS A 117 -2.82 17.58 -9.70
N LYS A 118 -2.04 17.82 -8.63
CA LYS A 118 -2.43 17.43 -7.25
C LYS A 118 -3.69 18.16 -6.80
N VAL A 119 -3.81 19.45 -7.11
CA VAL A 119 -5.01 20.26 -6.79
C VAL A 119 -6.22 19.72 -7.54
N ILE A 120 -6.12 19.51 -8.86
CA ILE A 120 -7.23 18.99 -9.68
C ILE A 120 -7.74 17.62 -9.12
N ILE A 121 -6.82 16.70 -8.79
CA ILE A 121 -7.21 15.39 -8.26
C ILE A 121 -7.86 15.54 -6.89
N ARG A 122 -7.29 16.33 -5.98
CA ARG A 122 -7.85 16.61 -4.65
C ARG A 122 -9.26 17.16 -4.77
N ASP A 123 -9.46 18.17 -5.62
CA ASP A 123 -10.75 18.84 -5.75
C ASP A 123 -11.79 17.90 -6.35
N LYS A 124 -11.42 17.13 -7.37
CA LYS A 124 -12.28 16.10 -7.94
C LYS A 124 -12.76 15.08 -6.89
N ILE A 125 -11.86 14.62 -6.01
CA ILE A 125 -12.20 13.68 -4.94
C ILE A 125 -13.10 14.35 -3.92
N SER A 126 -12.79 15.56 -3.48
CA SER A 126 -13.58 16.26 -2.47
C SER A 126 -14.98 16.64 -2.99
N ASP A 127 -15.09 17.08 -4.24
CA ASP A 127 -16.37 17.44 -4.87
C ASP A 127 -17.25 16.20 -5.09
N GLY A 128 -16.65 15.07 -5.44
CA GLY A 128 -17.35 13.80 -5.50
C GLY A 128 -17.83 13.32 -4.12
N PHE A 129 -17.01 13.48 -3.09
CA PHE A 129 -17.35 13.06 -1.72
C PHE A 129 -18.43 13.92 -1.08
N ILE A 130 -18.53 15.22 -1.41
CA ILE A 130 -19.58 16.13 -0.91
C ILE A 130 -20.99 15.61 -1.21
N LYS A 131 -21.17 14.86 -2.29
CA LYS A 131 -22.48 14.24 -2.61
C LYS A 131 -22.97 13.30 -1.50
N PHE A 132 -22.06 12.71 -0.74
CA PHE A 132 -22.35 11.79 0.38
C PHE A 132 -22.21 12.47 1.74
N TYR A 133 -21.38 13.51 1.82
CA TYR A 133 -21.17 14.30 3.03
C TYR A 133 -21.13 15.79 2.71
N PRO A 134 -22.29 16.47 2.57
CA PRO A 134 -22.38 17.88 2.13
C PRO A 134 -21.59 18.85 3.00
N LEU A 135 -21.45 18.57 4.29
CA LEU A 135 -20.73 19.42 5.24
C LEU A 135 -19.21 19.22 5.21
N PHE A 136 -18.66 18.40 4.30
CA PHE A 136 -17.25 18.06 4.27
C PHE A 136 -16.34 19.31 4.25
N LYS A 137 -16.53 20.21 3.29
CA LYS A 137 -15.70 21.43 3.17
C LYS A 137 -15.87 22.39 4.36
N LYS A 138 -17.05 22.40 4.99
CA LYS A 138 -17.28 23.19 6.21
C LYS A 138 -16.51 22.61 7.40
N ASN A 139 -16.50 21.28 7.53
CA ASN A 139 -16.01 20.59 8.72
C ASN A 139 -14.53 20.17 8.63
N PHE A 140 -13.93 20.22 7.44
CA PHE A 140 -12.54 19.78 7.23
C PHE A 140 -11.70 20.84 6.51
N THR A 141 -10.46 20.97 6.95
CA THR A 141 -9.43 21.81 6.30
C THR A 141 -8.37 20.92 5.68
N PHE A 142 -8.06 21.15 4.42
CA PHE A 142 -6.97 20.45 3.72
C PHE A 142 -5.62 20.75 4.37
N ILE A 143 -4.78 19.71 4.53
CA ILE A 143 -3.42 19.84 5.05
C ILE A 143 -2.41 19.66 3.92
N LYS A 144 -2.39 18.46 3.33
CA LYS A 144 -1.42 18.08 2.28
C LYS A 144 -1.87 16.85 1.51
N ASN A 145 -1.24 16.63 0.37
CA ASN A 145 -1.33 15.37 -0.35
C ASN A 145 -0.16 14.45 -0.01
N LEU A 146 -0.45 13.15 0.08
CA LEU A 146 0.54 12.08 0.13
C LEU A 146 0.51 11.31 -1.19
N ASN A 147 1.69 11.00 -1.70
CA ASN A 147 1.85 10.08 -2.81
C ASN A 147 2.08 8.66 -2.29
N SER A 148 1.47 7.68 -2.91
CA SER A 148 1.70 6.27 -2.61
C SER A 148 1.72 5.42 -3.87
N ILE A 149 2.39 4.29 -3.82
CA ILE A 149 2.30 3.27 -4.86
C ILE A 149 1.48 2.12 -4.33
N ARG A 150 0.46 1.74 -5.08
CA ARG A 150 -0.35 0.56 -4.84
C ARG A 150 0.04 -0.51 -5.86
N THR A 151 0.35 -1.72 -5.39
CA THR A 151 0.60 -2.89 -6.24
C THR A 151 -0.68 -3.71 -6.34
N ILE A 152 -1.08 -4.05 -7.56
CA ILE A 152 -2.29 -4.83 -7.85
C ILE A 152 -1.90 -6.05 -8.65
N VAL A 153 -2.44 -7.22 -8.28
CA VAL A 153 -2.41 -8.41 -9.13
C VAL A 153 -3.59 -8.34 -10.08
N LYS A 154 -3.32 -8.32 -11.38
CA LYS A 154 -4.39 -8.44 -12.37
C LYS A 154 -4.92 -9.87 -12.37
N ASN A 155 -6.18 -10.02 -12.04
CA ASN A 155 -6.94 -11.26 -12.16
C ASN A 155 -8.29 -11.00 -12.83
N LYS A 156 -8.93 -12.06 -13.36
CA LYS A 156 -10.20 -11.93 -14.10
C LYS A 156 -11.37 -11.36 -13.29
N LYS A 157 -11.31 -11.48 -11.95
CA LYS A 157 -12.41 -11.10 -11.05
C LYS A 157 -12.11 -9.81 -10.25
N ASP A 158 -11.01 -9.11 -10.53
CA ASP A 158 -10.50 -7.98 -9.72
C ASP A 158 -10.46 -8.29 -8.20
N ALA A 159 -10.28 -9.57 -7.87
CA ALA A 159 -10.27 -10.02 -6.50
C ALA A 159 -8.96 -9.62 -5.82
N ARG A 160 -9.08 -9.02 -4.64
CA ARG A 160 -7.95 -8.68 -3.77
C ARG A 160 -7.58 -9.90 -2.94
N VAL A 161 -6.80 -10.80 -3.54
CA VAL A 161 -6.37 -12.04 -2.90
C VAL A 161 -5.10 -11.82 -2.08
N CYS A 162 -4.91 -12.66 -1.06
CA CYS A 162 -3.62 -12.85 -0.41
C CYS A 162 -2.88 -13.97 -1.12
N ILE A 163 -1.66 -13.70 -1.55
CA ILE A 163 -0.79 -14.68 -2.19
C ILE A 163 0.45 -14.85 -1.34
N VAL A 164 0.72 -16.08 -0.92
CA VAL A 164 1.97 -16.50 -0.29
C VAL A 164 2.59 -17.54 -1.20
N LYS A 165 3.81 -17.28 -1.68
CA LYS A 165 4.51 -18.16 -2.59
C LYS A 165 5.93 -18.39 -2.11
N ASN A 166 6.27 -19.65 -1.88
CA ASN A 166 7.60 -20.08 -1.51
C ASN A 166 8.38 -20.54 -2.76
N ASN A 167 9.49 -19.90 -3.02
CA ASN A 167 10.45 -20.26 -4.07
C ASN A 167 11.80 -20.55 -3.38
N ASP A 168 12.08 -21.80 -3.10
CA ASP A 168 13.34 -22.22 -2.48
C ASP A 168 13.68 -21.43 -1.20
N ASN A 169 12.76 -21.38 -0.24
CA ASN A 169 12.89 -20.62 1.01
C ASN A 169 12.88 -19.08 0.86
N PHE A 170 12.61 -18.57 -0.34
CA PHE A 170 12.27 -17.17 -0.56
C PHE A 170 10.75 -17.05 -0.63
N ILE A 171 10.16 -16.59 0.46
CA ILE A 171 8.70 -16.53 0.63
C ILE A 171 8.22 -15.14 0.24
N ASN A 172 7.49 -15.03 -0.87
CA ASN A 172 6.87 -13.80 -1.32
C ASN A 172 5.45 -13.69 -0.76
N ILE A 173 5.15 -12.56 -0.10
CA ILE A 173 3.80 -12.22 0.36
C ILE A 173 3.30 -11.03 -0.43
N LEU A 174 2.11 -11.17 -1.01
CA LEU A 174 1.36 -10.06 -1.61
C LEU A 174 -0.07 -10.11 -1.10
N SER A 175 -0.47 -9.07 -0.39
CA SER A 175 -1.81 -8.93 0.18
C SER A 175 -2.40 -7.58 -0.16
N GLY A 176 -3.67 -7.55 -0.54
CA GLY A 176 -4.42 -6.32 -0.84
C GLY A 176 -5.25 -5.79 0.33
N LYS A 177 -5.27 -6.50 1.48
CA LYS A 177 -6.10 -6.15 2.64
C LYS A 177 -5.38 -6.45 3.95
N ILE A 178 -5.68 -5.67 5.00
CA ILE A 178 -5.07 -5.84 6.33
C ILE A 178 -5.54 -7.14 7.03
N ASP A 179 -6.77 -7.55 6.79
CA ASP A 179 -7.37 -8.77 7.37
C ASP A 179 -6.70 -10.06 6.86
N HIS A 180 -5.97 -9.99 5.76
CA HIS A 180 -5.20 -11.13 5.25
C HIS A 180 -3.97 -11.50 6.09
N ILE A 181 -3.62 -10.73 7.12
CA ILE A 181 -2.42 -10.97 7.92
C ILE A 181 -2.42 -12.35 8.58
N PHE A 182 -3.58 -12.81 9.07
CA PHE A 182 -3.71 -14.12 9.71
C PHE A 182 -3.59 -15.27 8.70
N PHE A 183 -4.13 -15.08 7.50
CA PHE A 183 -3.95 -16.04 6.42
C PHE A 183 -2.48 -16.12 6.00
N ALA A 184 -1.85 -14.97 5.73
CA ALA A 184 -0.45 -14.90 5.35
C ALA A 184 0.47 -15.55 6.41
N TYR A 185 0.20 -15.28 7.68
CA TYR A 185 0.94 -15.85 8.79
C TYR A 185 0.87 -17.40 8.79
N ARG A 186 -0.32 -17.97 8.68
CA ARG A 186 -0.49 -19.44 8.63
C ARG A 186 0.22 -20.07 7.44
N GLU A 187 0.11 -19.46 6.26
CA GLU A 187 0.80 -19.97 5.07
C GLU A 187 2.33 -19.86 5.17
N VAL A 188 2.84 -18.82 5.79
CA VAL A 188 4.29 -18.71 6.08
C VAL A 188 4.75 -19.80 7.03
N LEU A 189 4.01 -20.09 8.11
CA LEU A 189 4.37 -21.16 9.04
C LEU A 189 4.41 -22.53 8.36
N LYS A 190 3.48 -22.82 7.45
CA LYS A 190 3.53 -24.04 6.62
C LYS A 190 4.80 -24.08 5.76
N CYS A 191 5.19 -22.98 5.14
CA CYS A 191 6.44 -22.89 4.36
C CYS A 191 7.68 -23.14 5.24
N LEU A 192 7.65 -22.70 6.48
CA LEU A 192 8.74 -22.89 7.44
C LEU A 192 8.74 -24.26 8.11
N LYS A 193 7.74 -25.12 7.84
CA LYS A 193 7.55 -26.44 8.47
C LYS A 193 7.49 -26.36 10.00
N ILE A 194 6.84 -25.34 10.54
CA ILE A 194 6.65 -25.10 11.99
C ILE A 194 5.29 -25.65 12.48
N TYR A 195 4.55 -26.34 11.63
CA TYR A 195 3.32 -27.08 11.95
C TYR A 195 3.55 -28.55 11.79
#